data_d5e6ee5584634dc557f7b9d17a9eb80c
#
_entry.id   d5e6ee5584634dc557f7b9d17a9eb80c
#
_cell.length_a   1.000
_cell.length_b   1.000
_cell.length_c   1.000
_cell.angle_alpha   90.00
_cell.angle_beta   90.00
_cell.angle_gamma   90.00
#
_symmetry.space_group_name_H-M   'P 1'
#
loop_
_entity.id
_entity.type
_entity.pdbx_description
1 polymer ?
#
loop_
_entity_poly.entity_id
_entity_poly.type
_entity_poly.pdbx_seq_one_letter_code
_entity_poly.pdbx_strand_id
1 'polypeptide(L)'
;MPETIPRLWQRIRRALHLDRLQQLAIPLLMLLSLGIVLIALLAWQLPYGSRLLLQPGDIAPFTVVAPQHLTYESQVLTEQARERAAQQVPEQYDLEEATVRRQQVALASEALAQASEIRAHADDTLIRKTDDLMAIAALNIDAETVVQVLSLTDEQWAQVVREVPIALDRVMRMEIRETTLNQARRNVPNVISSALDDVSSDVAIQLVRNLIRPNSFFNAERTEALRAEARAAVAPQFATLTEGETVIRSGDKATPLQAEALAVLSGLQSEWDFWTVVRSTIFGLLVLALTMVALARVRRRLLDNPREQALMLVVTVIWLLAAKFMMVNHPWLPFFYPLAAYGMLIAVLCDLRSAQVLITMFTLVLLYMLPGNAAVVVYQTVGATAAILIVGRAERLSLFLWAGVGVTATNLAVMVAMFAPFVGYSSTMVVEMLLVVVINGTLTAAIALIGYFLLGNLFGITTPLQLTELSRPTHPLLRQLLLKASGTYHHTILV
;
A
#
# COMPACT_ATOMS: atom_id res chain seq x y z
N MET A 1 -79.58 -3.00 -26.69
CA MET A 1 -78.96 -3.57 -25.52
C MET A 1 -77.48 -3.79 -25.78
N PRO A 2 -76.59 -2.82 -25.68
CA PRO A 2 -75.16 -3.12 -25.33
C PRO A 2 -74.51 -2.09 -24.36
N GLU A 3 -75.28 -1.30 -23.59
CA GLU A 3 -74.68 -0.28 -22.70
C GLU A 3 -74.47 -0.71 -21.25
N THR A 4 -74.80 -1.91 -20.88
CA THR A 4 -74.74 -2.35 -19.46
C THR A 4 -73.40 -2.89 -19.03
N ILE A 5 -72.59 -3.42 -19.95
CA ILE A 5 -71.26 -4.01 -19.62
C ILE A 5 -70.24 -2.97 -19.18
N PRO A 6 -70.05 -1.82 -19.84
CA PRO A 6 -69.06 -0.80 -19.40
C PRO A 6 -69.41 -0.17 -18.05
N ARG A 7 -70.74 -0.03 -17.72
CA ARG A 7 -71.18 0.52 -16.41
C ARG A 7 -70.96 -0.51 -15.26
N LEU A 8 -71.12 -1.80 -15.54
CA LEU A 8 -70.84 -2.85 -14.55
C LEU A 8 -69.35 -2.94 -14.24
N TRP A 9 -68.50 -2.90 -15.29
CA TRP A 9 -67.06 -2.84 -15.14
C TRP A 9 -66.60 -1.61 -14.37
N GLN A 10 -67.16 -0.45 -14.59
CA GLN A 10 -66.86 0.76 -13.82
C GLN A 10 -67.34 0.67 -12.37
N ARG A 11 -68.46 0.02 -12.08
CA ARG A 11 -68.93 -0.27 -10.70
C ARG A 11 -68.05 -1.27 -9.97
N ILE A 12 -67.64 -2.33 -10.65
CA ILE A 12 -66.71 -3.34 -10.10
C ILE A 12 -65.35 -2.70 -9.85
N ARG A 13 -64.86 -1.88 -10.74
CA ARG A 13 -63.61 -1.16 -10.62
C ARG A 13 -63.61 -0.19 -9.43
N ARG A 14 -64.71 0.53 -9.19
CA ARG A 14 -64.90 1.40 -8.01
C ARG A 14 -65.12 0.62 -6.71
N ALA A 15 -65.86 -0.46 -6.74
CA ALA A 15 -66.15 -1.31 -5.56
C ALA A 15 -64.87 -2.04 -5.04
N LEU A 16 -63.98 -2.45 -5.94
CA LEU A 16 -62.71 -3.11 -5.61
C LEU A 16 -61.57 -2.11 -5.30
N HIS A 17 -61.86 -0.79 -5.29
CA HIS A 17 -60.80 0.24 -5.15
C HIS A 17 -59.61 0.04 -6.11
N LEU A 18 -59.83 -0.57 -7.29
CA LEU A 18 -58.81 -0.86 -8.29
C LEU A 18 -58.08 0.40 -8.74
N ASP A 19 -58.75 1.53 -8.79
CA ASP A 19 -58.12 2.81 -9.11
C ASP A 19 -57.16 3.27 -8.04
N ARG A 20 -57.46 3.01 -6.76
CA ARG A 20 -56.52 3.25 -5.64
C ARG A 20 -55.38 2.26 -5.63
N LEU A 21 -55.65 0.99 -5.95
CA LEU A 21 -54.61 0.00 -6.10
C LEU A 21 -53.64 0.29 -7.25
N GLN A 22 -54.16 0.78 -8.40
CA GLN A 22 -53.30 1.23 -9.52
C GLN A 22 -52.53 2.51 -9.17
N GLN A 23 -53.11 3.44 -8.43
CA GLN A 23 -52.39 4.63 -7.96
C GLN A 23 -51.31 4.34 -6.96
N LEU A 24 -51.46 3.28 -6.17
CA LEU A 24 -50.43 2.81 -5.22
C LEU A 24 -49.41 1.85 -5.83
N ALA A 25 -49.73 1.17 -6.94
CA ALA A 25 -48.89 0.18 -7.57
C ALA A 25 -47.58 0.77 -8.13
N ILE A 26 -47.68 1.96 -8.77
CA ILE A 26 -46.50 2.64 -9.37
C ILE A 26 -45.50 3.05 -8.26
N PRO A 27 -45.89 3.80 -7.22
CA PRO A 27 -44.97 4.15 -6.13
C PRO A 27 -44.43 2.93 -5.39
N LEU A 28 -45.20 1.85 -5.24
CA LEU A 28 -44.76 0.62 -4.62
C LEU A 28 -43.71 -0.10 -5.46
N LEU A 29 -43.89 -0.17 -6.78
CA LEU A 29 -42.90 -0.75 -7.72
C LEU A 29 -41.60 0.04 -7.76
N MET A 30 -41.70 1.38 -7.77
CA MET A 30 -40.53 2.26 -7.73
C MET A 30 -39.74 2.07 -6.42
N LEU A 31 -40.43 1.87 -5.34
CA LEU A 31 -39.87 1.65 -4.02
C LEU A 31 -39.22 0.29 -3.90
N LEU A 32 -39.88 -0.73 -4.43
CA LEU A 32 -39.33 -2.07 -4.51
C LEU A 32 -38.05 -2.09 -5.35
N SER A 33 -38.06 -1.39 -6.51
CA SER A 33 -36.87 -1.28 -7.36
C SER A 33 -35.73 -0.56 -6.67
N LEU A 34 -35.98 0.55 -5.94
CA LEU A 34 -34.98 1.25 -5.16
C LEU A 34 -34.40 0.35 -4.04
N GLY A 35 -35.28 -0.42 -3.37
CA GLY A 35 -34.88 -1.39 -2.36
C GLY A 35 -33.97 -2.47 -2.91
N ILE A 36 -34.34 -3.05 -4.05
CA ILE A 36 -33.51 -4.06 -4.73
C ILE A 36 -32.14 -3.49 -5.12
N VAL A 37 -32.13 -2.30 -5.74
CA VAL A 37 -30.86 -1.66 -6.13
C VAL A 37 -30.00 -1.35 -4.91
N LEU A 38 -30.59 -0.79 -3.84
CA LEU A 38 -29.88 -0.48 -2.62
C LEU A 38 -29.28 -1.72 -1.99
N ILE A 39 -30.07 -2.78 -1.81
CA ILE A 39 -29.60 -4.05 -1.24
C ILE A 39 -28.51 -4.68 -2.11
N ALA A 40 -28.72 -4.72 -3.43
CA ALA A 40 -27.74 -5.25 -4.36
C ALA A 40 -26.41 -4.47 -4.30
N LEU A 41 -26.46 -3.14 -4.21
CA LEU A 41 -25.27 -2.30 -4.08
C LEU A 41 -24.56 -2.46 -2.73
N LEU A 42 -25.32 -2.63 -1.65
CA LEU A 42 -24.74 -2.86 -0.32
C LEU A 42 -24.15 -4.26 -0.20
N ALA A 43 -24.81 -5.28 -0.77
CA ALA A 43 -24.35 -6.65 -0.80
C ALA A 43 -23.20 -6.87 -1.78
N TRP A 44 -23.13 -6.08 -2.86
CA TRP A 44 -22.06 -6.19 -3.85
C TRP A 44 -20.74 -5.74 -3.23
N GLN A 45 -19.91 -6.71 -2.88
CA GLN A 45 -18.56 -6.46 -2.43
C GLN A 45 -17.68 -6.18 -3.65
N LEU A 46 -17.27 -4.92 -3.81
CA LEU A 46 -16.13 -4.65 -4.68
C LEU A 46 -14.90 -5.29 -4.02
N PRO A 47 -14.08 -6.04 -4.77
CA PRO A 47 -12.88 -6.63 -4.20
C PRO A 47 -12.06 -5.54 -3.50
N TYR A 48 -11.88 -5.70 -2.20
CA TYR A 48 -11.05 -4.78 -1.37
C TYR A 48 -9.56 -4.82 -1.74
N GLY A 49 -9.21 -5.51 -2.84
CA GLY A 49 -7.86 -5.85 -3.25
C GLY A 49 -6.85 -4.70 -3.26
N SER A 50 -7.28 -3.45 -3.43
CA SER A 50 -6.34 -2.33 -3.47
C SER A 50 -6.05 -1.68 -2.11
N ARG A 51 -6.93 -1.82 -1.10
CA ARG A 51 -6.73 -1.19 0.22
C ARG A 51 -5.90 -2.02 1.19
N LEU A 52 -5.90 -3.34 1.02
CA LEU A 52 -5.11 -4.26 1.84
C LEU A 52 -3.73 -4.55 1.24
N LEU A 53 -3.49 -4.18 -0.03
CA LEU A 53 -2.19 -4.33 -0.68
C LEU A 53 -1.26 -3.18 -0.24
N LEU A 54 -0.72 -3.31 0.98
CA LEU A 54 0.37 -2.47 1.44
C LEU A 54 1.69 -3.12 1.02
N GLN A 55 2.61 -2.29 0.50
CA GLN A 55 3.98 -2.73 0.27
C GLN A 55 4.78 -2.64 1.58
N PRO A 56 5.83 -3.44 1.74
CA PRO A 56 6.73 -3.30 2.87
C PRO A 56 7.27 -1.87 2.99
N GLY A 57 7.04 -1.24 4.15
CA GLY A 57 7.42 0.15 4.41
C GLY A 57 6.30 1.18 4.28
N ASP A 58 5.15 0.83 3.68
CA ASP A 58 3.98 1.70 3.63
C ASP A 58 3.37 1.92 5.01
N ILE A 59 2.78 3.09 5.21
CA ILE A 59 2.05 3.42 6.45
C ILE A 59 0.60 2.94 6.32
N ALA A 60 0.15 2.13 7.28
CA ALA A 60 -1.21 1.63 7.31
C ALA A 60 -2.22 2.76 7.57
N PRO A 61 -3.18 3.00 6.66
CA PRO A 61 -4.19 4.05 6.84
C PRO A 61 -5.28 3.69 7.86
N PHE A 62 -5.42 2.42 8.19
CA PHE A 62 -6.40 1.90 9.16
C PHE A 62 -5.90 0.62 9.80
N THR A 63 -6.50 0.27 10.96
CA THR A 63 -6.20 -0.99 11.66
C THR A 63 -6.89 -2.16 10.94
N VAL A 64 -6.14 -3.22 10.66
CA VAL A 64 -6.64 -4.47 10.07
C VAL A 64 -6.57 -5.58 11.10
N VAL A 65 -7.69 -6.30 11.25
CA VAL A 65 -7.85 -7.43 12.17
C VAL A 65 -8.18 -8.68 11.35
N ALA A 66 -7.63 -9.81 11.69
CA ALA A 66 -7.92 -11.07 11.04
C ALA A 66 -9.40 -11.47 11.28
N PRO A 67 -10.20 -11.66 10.21
CA PRO A 67 -11.63 -11.95 10.34
C PRO A 67 -11.93 -13.39 10.78
N GLN A 68 -10.97 -14.29 10.63
CA GLN A 68 -11.07 -15.71 10.97
C GLN A 68 -9.70 -16.30 11.22
N HIS A 69 -9.66 -17.50 11.81
CA HIS A 69 -8.43 -18.28 11.93
C HIS A 69 -7.94 -18.69 10.54
N LEU A 70 -6.69 -18.35 10.21
CA LEU A 70 -6.09 -18.62 8.90
C LEU A 70 -4.66 -19.10 9.05
N THR A 71 -4.33 -20.21 8.40
CA THR A 71 -2.96 -20.68 8.24
C THR A 71 -2.62 -20.67 6.75
N TYR A 72 -1.54 -20.02 6.38
CA TYR A 72 -1.09 -19.91 5.00
C TYR A 72 0.42 -20.15 4.88
N GLU A 73 0.86 -20.61 3.71
CA GLU A 73 2.27 -20.74 3.39
C GLU A 73 2.89 -19.34 3.21
N SER A 74 3.85 -19.00 4.08
CA SER A 74 4.54 -17.70 4.04
C SER A 74 5.81 -17.80 3.22
N GLN A 75 5.89 -17.06 2.14
CA GLN A 75 7.11 -16.92 1.34
C GLN A 75 8.20 -16.18 2.12
N VAL A 76 7.82 -15.18 2.90
CA VAL A 76 8.73 -14.37 3.73
C VAL A 76 9.41 -15.24 4.78
N LEU A 77 8.65 -16.05 5.53
CA LEU A 77 9.20 -16.95 6.54
C LEU A 77 10.04 -18.07 5.92
N THR A 78 9.60 -18.62 4.78
CA THR A 78 10.32 -19.64 4.05
C THR A 78 11.67 -19.12 3.56
N GLU A 79 11.72 -17.92 2.99
CA GLU A 79 12.98 -17.33 2.53
C GLU A 79 13.91 -16.98 3.70
N GLN A 80 13.37 -16.47 4.80
CA GLN A 80 14.17 -16.26 6.03
C GLN A 80 14.74 -17.57 6.58
N ALA A 81 13.98 -18.66 6.55
CA ALA A 81 14.44 -19.97 6.98
C ALA A 81 15.53 -20.51 6.05
N ARG A 82 15.40 -20.35 4.73
CA ARG A 82 16.40 -20.69 3.72
C ARG A 82 17.70 -19.94 3.92
N GLU A 83 17.62 -18.64 4.15
CA GLU A 83 18.82 -17.85 4.37
C GLU A 83 19.53 -18.22 5.67
N ARG A 84 18.79 -18.48 6.76
CA ARG A 84 19.36 -18.99 8.01
C ARG A 84 20.04 -20.35 7.81
N ALA A 85 19.43 -21.26 7.06
CA ALA A 85 20.02 -22.56 6.76
C ALA A 85 21.31 -22.40 5.96
N ALA A 86 21.36 -21.51 4.97
CA ALA A 86 22.57 -21.22 4.21
C ALA A 86 23.67 -20.60 5.06
N GLN A 87 23.34 -19.70 6.00
CA GLN A 87 24.33 -19.08 6.92
C GLN A 87 24.93 -20.07 7.92
N GLN A 88 24.23 -21.16 8.23
CA GLN A 88 24.73 -22.20 9.09
C GLN A 88 25.73 -23.15 8.40
N VAL A 89 25.82 -23.12 7.06
CA VAL A 89 26.79 -23.92 6.31
C VAL A 89 28.22 -23.36 6.54
N PRO A 90 29.13 -24.12 7.09
CA PRO A 90 30.49 -23.67 7.30
C PRO A 90 31.22 -23.52 5.96
N GLU A 91 32.14 -22.57 5.93
CA GLU A 91 33.02 -22.37 4.77
C GLU A 91 33.82 -23.63 4.48
N GLN A 92 33.89 -24.03 3.22
CA GLN A 92 34.62 -25.18 2.76
C GLN A 92 36.01 -24.77 2.27
N TYR A 93 37.00 -25.59 2.61
CA TYR A 93 38.39 -25.36 2.23
C TYR A 93 38.95 -26.60 1.56
N ASP A 94 39.71 -26.39 0.49
CA ASP A 94 40.48 -27.46 -0.15
C ASP A 94 41.88 -27.51 0.46
N LEU A 95 42.22 -28.65 0.97
CA LEU A 95 43.52 -28.90 1.61
C LEU A 95 44.50 -29.42 0.57
N GLU A 96 45.49 -28.60 0.20
CA GLU A 96 46.60 -28.96 -0.70
C GLU A 96 47.93 -29.15 0.06
N GLU A 97 47.84 -29.61 1.29
CA GLU A 97 48.99 -29.69 2.20
C GLU A 97 50.18 -30.36 1.55
N ALA A 98 50.04 -31.58 0.99
CA ALA A 98 51.17 -32.36 0.46
C ALA A 98 51.85 -31.69 -0.74
N THR A 99 51.11 -30.95 -1.56
CA THR A 99 51.64 -30.25 -2.74
C THR A 99 52.39 -29.00 -2.32
N VAL A 100 51.73 -28.13 -1.56
CA VAL A 100 52.30 -26.86 -1.08
C VAL A 100 53.52 -27.11 -0.19
N ARG A 101 53.45 -28.10 0.75
CA ARG A 101 54.55 -28.47 1.62
C ARG A 101 55.76 -28.90 0.83
N ARG A 102 55.63 -29.83 -0.13
CA ARG A 102 56.77 -30.29 -0.98
C ARG A 102 57.39 -29.15 -1.77
N GLN A 103 56.58 -28.28 -2.34
CA GLN A 103 57.05 -27.10 -3.07
C GLN A 103 57.83 -26.14 -2.17
N GLN A 104 57.31 -25.85 -0.98
CA GLN A 104 57.95 -24.93 -0.04
C GLN A 104 59.25 -25.53 0.54
N VAL A 105 59.28 -26.81 0.86
CA VAL A 105 60.50 -27.48 1.33
C VAL A 105 61.57 -27.51 0.23
N ALA A 106 61.19 -27.77 -1.02
CA ALA A 106 62.15 -27.73 -2.15
C ALA A 106 62.67 -26.29 -2.36
N LEU A 107 61.81 -25.29 -2.34
CA LEU A 107 62.16 -23.86 -2.44
C LEU A 107 63.13 -23.46 -1.29
N ALA A 108 62.82 -23.87 -0.06
CA ALA A 108 63.69 -23.63 1.08
C ALA A 108 65.09 -24.24 0.90
N SER A 109 65.16 -25.49 0.43
CA SER A 109 66.43 -26.19 0.23
C SER A 109 67.28 -25.52 -0.87
N GLU A 110 66.64 -25.07 -1.96
CA GLU A 110 67.30 -24.35 -3.03
C GLU A 110 67.79 -22.95 -2.59
N ALA A 111 66.98 -22.21 -1.88
CA ALA A 111 67.34 -20.91 -1.34
C ALA A 111 68.46 -20.98 -0.29
N LEU A 112 68.46 -22.00 0.54
CA LEU A 112 69.52 -22.25 1.50
C LEU A 112 70.82 -22.70 0.85
N ALA A 113 70.76 -23.44 -0.25
CA ALA A 113 71.97 -23.78 -1.07
C ALA A 113 72.54 -22.48 -1.70
N GLN A 114 71.73 -21.62 -2.28
CA GLN A 114 72.21 -20.32 -2.79
C GLN A 114 72.83 -19.45 -1.67
N ALA A 115 72.20 -19.38 -0.50
CA ALA A 115 72.76 -18.67 0.63
C ALA A 115 74.06 -19.22 1.11
N SER A 116 74.24 -20.55 1.06
CA SER A 116 75.51 -21.24 1.39
C SER A 116 76.62 -20.93 0.42
N GLU A 117 76.31 -20.82 -0.88
CA GLU A 117 77.25 -20.43 -1.93
C GLU A 117 77.71 -18.98 -1.72
N ILE A 118 76.79 -18.01 -1.49
CA ILE A 118 77.15 -16.62 -1.20
C ILE A 118 78.03 -16.51 0.04
N ARG A 119 77.75 -17.27 1.13
CA ARG A 119 78.63 -17.31 2.32
C ARG A 119 80.01 -17.78 2.04
N ALA A 120 80.19 -18.80 1.18
CA ALA A 120 81.49 -19.48 0.88
C ALA A 120 82.39 -18.59 0.01
N HIS A 121 81.89 -17.57 -0.72
CA HIS A 121 82.74 -16.71 -1.57
C HIS A 121 83.67 -15.86 -0.72
N ALA A 122 84.97 -16.21 -0.68
CA ALA A 122 85.97 -15.58 0.17
C ALA A 122 86.36 -14.14 -0.25
N ASP A 123 86.22 -13.82 -1.55
CA ASP A 123 86.70 -12.58 -2.11
C ASP A 123 85.64 -11.45 -2.06
N ASP A 124 84.42 -11.74 -1.59
CA ASP A 124 83.35 -10.74 -1.56
C ASP A 124 83.36 -9.92 -0.25
N THR A 125 83.07 -8.61 -0.39
CA THR A 125 82.91 -7.72 0.77
C THR A 125 81.66 -8.05 1.53
N LEU A 126 81.66 -7.81 2.88
CA LEU A 126 80.43 -8.02 3.74
C LEU A 126 79.21 -7.32 3.17
N ILE A 127 79.37 -6.14 2.61
CA ILE A 127 78.22 -5.36 2.03
C ILE A 127 77.64 -6.13 0.84
N ARG A 128 78.48 -6.66 -0.06
CA ARG A 128 78.03 -7.42 -1.20
C ARG A 128 77.33 -8.71 -0.79
N LYS A 129 77.90 -9.45 0.16
CA LYS A 129 77.25 -10.65 0.68
C LYS A 129 75.89 -10.35 1.31
N THR A 130 75.75 -9.19 1.99
CA THR A 130 74.49 -8.75 2.55
C THR A 130 73.44 -8.47 1.45
N ASP A 131 73.83 -7.72 0.39
CA ASP A 131 72.93 -7.39 -0.71
C ASP A 131 72.50 -8.66 -1.48
N ASP A 132 73.44 -9.57 -1.73
CA ASP A 132 73.19 -10.82 -2.46
C ASP A 132 72.30 -11.78 -1.65
N LEU A 133 72.46 -11.89 -0.31
CA LEU A 133 71.59 -12.66 0.54
C LEU A 133 70.18 -12.09 0.64
N MET A 134 70.05 -10.75 0.73
CA MET A 134 68.75 -10.08 0.68
C MET A 134 68.05 -10.21 -0.68
N ALA A 135 68.80 -10.38 -1.75
CA ALA A 135 68.28 -10.62 -3.11
C ALA A 135 67.63 -12.00 -3.28
N ILE A 136 67.85 -12.96 -2.34
CA ILE A 136 67.17 -14.26 -2.36
C ILE A 136 65.71 -14.07 -1.96
N ALA A 137 64.85 -13.80 -2.93
CA ALA A 137 63.44 -13.52 -2.72
C ALA A 137 62.69 -14.60 -1.91
N ALA A 138 63.13 -15.86 -2.01
CA ALA A 138 62.50 -16.98 -1.31
C ALA A 138 62.65 -16.89 0.20
N LEU A 139 63.79 -16.42 0.69
CA LEU A 139 64.09 -16.33 2.15
C LEU A 139 63.45 -15.10 2.80
N ASN A 140 63.26 -14.01 1.99
CA ASN A 140 62.64 -12.76 2.47
C ASN A 140 63.18 -12.32 3.85
N ILE A 141 64.52 -12.25 3.96
CA ILE A 141 65.23 -11.93 5.19
C ILE A 141 65.55 -10.44 5.27
N ASP A 142 65.51 -9.90 6.47
CA ASP A 142 65.90 -8.50 6.72
C ASP A 142 67.42 -8.41 7.02
N ALA A 143 67.95 -7.19 7.03
CA ALA A 143 69.35 -6.92 7.22
C ALA A 143 69.90 -7.46 8.56
N GLU A 144 69.07 -7.47 9.61
CA GLU A 144 69.43 -7.99 10.91
C GLU A 144 69.65 -9.51 10.87
N THR A 145 68.71 -10.23 10.29
CA THR A 145 68.80 -11.68 10.08
C THR A 145 70.00 -12.04 9.17
N VAL A 146 70.29 -11.24 8.15
CA VAL A 146 71.46 -11.46 7.29
C VAL A 146 72.76 -11.33 8.06
N VAL A 147 72.88 -10.31 8.95
CA VAL A 147 74.07 -10.16 9.80
C VAL A 147 74.21 -11.37 10.73
N GLN A 148 73.14 -11.88 11.29
CA GLN A 148 73.18 -13.11 12.13
C GLN A 148 73.58 -14.29 11.28
N VAL A 149 73.04 -14.51 10.06
CA VAL A 149 73.41 -15.57 9.14
C VAL A 149 74.91 -15.52 8.80
N LEU A 150 75.50 -14.33 8.57
CA LEU A 150 76.90 -14.16 8.25
C LEU A 150 77.81 -14.33 9.49
N SER A 151 77.34 -14.16 10.70
CA SER A 151 78.09 -14.32 11.95
C SER A 151 78.21 -15.76 12.41
N LEU A 152 77.34 -16.64 11.88
CA LEU A 152 77.38 -18.07 12.22
C LEU A 152 78.71 -18.73 11.74
N THR A 153 79.25 -19.68 12.52
CA THR A 153 80.32 -20.57 12.02
C THR A 153 79.80 -21.52 10.93
N ASP A 154 80.67 -22.10 10.12
CA ASP A 154 80.24 -23.03 9.08
C ASP A 154 79.53 -24.26 9.61
N GLU A 155 79.92 -24.73 10.84
CA GLU A 155 79.25 -25.82 11.51
C GLU A 155 77.84 -25.47 11.97
N GLN A 156 77.64 -24.25 12.54
CA GLN A 156 76.35 -23.71 12.95
C GLN A 156 75.48 -23.54 11.76
N TRP A 157 75.94 -22.90 10.66
CA TRP A 157 75.20 -22.74 9.41
C TRP A 157 74.83 -24.14 8.83
N ALA A 158 75.70 -25.11 8.82
CA ALA A 158 75.34 -26.44 8.32
C ALA A 158 74.21 -27.09 9.15
N GLN A 159 74.14 -26.79 10.46
CA GLN A 159 73.01 -27.24 11.30
C GLN A 159 71.70 -26.52 10.91
N VAL A 160 71.74 -25.21 10.71
CA VAL A 160 70.55 -24.39 10.26
C VAL A 160 70.03 -24.89 8.91
N VAL A 161 70.95 -25.12 7.93
CA VAL A 161 70.60 -25.63 6.58
C VAL A 161 69.93 -27.01 6.66
N ARG A 162 70.30 -27.85 7.59
CA ARG A 162 69.62 -29.15 7.79
C ARG A 162 68.25 -29.01 8.49
N GLU A 163 68.18 -28.17 9.53
CA GLU A 163 67.02 -28.09 10.40
C GLU A 163 65.88 -27.35 9.74
N VAL A 164 66.11 -26.23 8.95
CA VAL A 164 65.03 -25.39 8.34
C VAL A 164 64.12 -26.23 7.47
N PRO A 165 64.53 -27.06 6.51
CA PRO A 165 63.66 -27.90 5.72
C PRO A 165 62.87 -28.91 6.56
N ILE A 166 63.46 -29.49 7.60
CA ILE A 166 62.83 -30.47 8.49
C ILE A 166 61.70 -29.75 9.32
N ALA A 167 62.03 -28.63 9.91
CA ALA A 167 61.07 -27.84 10.69
C ALA A 167 59.94 -27.34 9.83
N LEU A 168 60.25 -26.86 8.61
CA LEU A 168 59.22 -26.40 7.65
C LEU A 168 58.32 -27.56 7.25
N ASP A 169 58.85 -28.75 6.91
CA ASP A 169 58.06 -29.96 6.62
C ASP A 169 57.11 -30.29 7.76
N ARG A 170 57.62 -30.21 9.00
CA ARG A 170 56.84 -30.55 10.21
C ARG A 170 55.70 -29.54 10.47
N VAL A 171 55.95 -28.23 10.33
CA VAL A 171 54.94 -27.19 10.51
C VAL A 171 53.88 -27.27 9.43
N MET A 172 54.27 -27.48 8.17
CA MET A 172 53.35 -27.45 7.02
C MET A 172 52.56 -28.78 6.86
N ARG A 173 52.72 -29.77 7.71
CA ARG A 173 51.79 -30.92 7.79
C ARG A 173 50.46 -30.58 8.42
N MET A 174 50.37 -29.48 9.16
CA MET A 174 49.14 -29.00 9.71
C MET A 174 48.40 -28.17 8.67
N GLU A 175 47.06 -28.13 8.78
CA GLU A 175 46.24 -27.23 7.98
C GLU A 175 46.55 -25.75 8.32
N ILE A 176 47.02 -25.01 7.37
CA ILE A 176 47.37 -23.60 7.50
C ILE A 176 46.51 -22.80 6.52
N ARG A 177 45.52 -22.11 7.08
CA ARG A 177 44.70 -21.15 6.33
C ARG A 177 45.36 -19.77 6.41
N GLU A 178 44.95 -18.85 5.53
CA GLU A 178 45.42 -17.49 5.59
C GLU A 178 45.13 -16.82 6.96
N THR A 179 43.97 -17.11 7.55
CA THR A 179 43.59 -16.65 8.88
C THR A 179 44.41 -17.21 10.01
N THR A 180 44.95 -18.43 9.87
CA THR A 180 45.74 -19.12 10.89
C THR A 180 47.26 -19.06 10.66
N LEU A 181 47.70 -18.41 9.55
CA LEU A 181 49.12 -18.29 9.18
C LEU A 181 49.97 -17.67 10.30
N ASN A 182 49.49 -16.59 10.90
CA ASN A 182 50.22 -15.93 12.00
C ASN A 182 50.35 -16.82 13.25
N GLN A 183 49.36 -17.68 13.48
CA GLN A 183 49.46 -18.66 14.58
C GLN A 183 50.48 -19.74 14.27
N ALA A 184 50.49 -20.26 13.03
CA ALA A 184 51.52 -21.22 12.60
C ALA A 184 52.93 -20.64 12.75
N ARG A 185 53.16 -19.38 12.34
CA ARG A 185 54.42 -18.65 12.52
C ARG A 185 54.83 -18.49 13.98
N ARG A 186 53.89 -18.18 14.88
CA ARG A 186 54.18 -18.10 16.33
C ARG A 186 54.55 -19.42 16.93
N ASN A 187 54.14 -20.53 16.37
CA ASN A 187 54.36 -21.86 16.88
C ASN A 187 55.72 -22.48 16.44
N VAL A 188 56.42 -21.82 15.49
CA VAL A 188 57.72 -22.29 14.96
C VAL A 188 58.75 -22.61 16.05
N PRO A 189 58.93 -21.76 17.10
CA PRO A 189 59.91 -22.08 18.15
C PRO A 189 59.72 -23.45 18.82
N ASN A 190 58.48 -23.93 18.88
CA ASN A 190 58.18 -25.25 19.49
C ASN A 190 58.52 -26.43 18.58
N VAL A 191 58.86 -26.17 17.31
CA VAL A 191 59.11 -27.22 16.31
C VAL A 191 60.57 -27.33 15.94
N ILE A 192 61.37 -26.29 16.21
CA ILE A 192 62.84 -26.28 16.01
C ILE A 192 63.49 -27.23 17.02
N SER A 193 64.51 -27.94 16.57
CA SER A 193 65.28 -28.89 17.41
C SER A 193 65.98 -28.13 18.52
N SER A 194 65.83 -28.62 19.76
CA SER A 194 66.58 -28.17 20.96
C SER A 194 68.11 -28.49 20.93
N ALA A 195 68.57 -29.12 19.86
CA ALA A 195 69.97 -29.40 19.66
C ALA A 195 70.76 -28.24 19.04
N LEU A 196 70.07 -27.17 18.55
CA LEU A 196 70.72 -25.97 18.10
C LEU A 196 71.06 -25.05 19.29
N ASP A 197 72.13 -24.29 19.15
CA ASP A 197 72.44 -23.19 20.05
C ASP A 197 71.49 -22.01 19.84
N ASP A 198 71.44 -21.09 20.78
CA ASP A 198 70.46 -20.01 20.80
C ASP A 198 70.48 -19.18 19.50
N VAL A 199 71.67 -18.79 18.97
CA VAL A 199 71.80 -17.96 17.77
C VAL A 199 71.37 -18.71 16.53
N SER A 200 71.81 -20.00 16.38
CA SER A 200 71.39 -20.86 15.25
C SER A 200 69.89 -21.14 15.26
N SER A 201 69.28 -21.26 16.47
CA SER A 201 67.89 -21.49 16.68
C SER A 201 67.08 -20.22 16.21
N ASP A 202 67.53 -19.05 16.65
CA ASP A 202 66.85 -17.79 16.24
C ASP A 202 66.85 -17.58 14.73
N VAL A 203 68.00 -17.83 14.08
CA VAL A 203 68.09 -17.75 12.59
C VAL A 203 67.17 -18.78 11.94
N ALA A 204 67.15 -20.01 12.41
CA ALA A 204 66.31 -21.08 11.88
C ALA A 204 64.81 -20.72 12.05
N ILE A 205 64.41 -20.17 13.20
CA ILE A 205 63.03 -19.71 13.47
C ILE A 205 62.64 -18.63 12.47
N GLN A 206 63.46 -17.62 12.22
CA GLN A 206 63.16 -16.54 11.30
C GLN A 206 63.03 -17.07 9.85
N LEU A 207 63.92 -17.90 9.41
CA LEU A 207 63.86 -18.49 8.06
C LEU A 207 62.62 -19.36 7.89
N VAL A 208 62.28 -20.22 8.83
CA VAL A 208 61.05 -21.05 8.77
C VAL A 208 59.79 -20.15 8.75
N ARG A 209 59.74 -19.13 9.62
CA ARG A 209 58.59 -18.20 9.65
C ARG A 209 58.33 -17.52 8.30
N ASN A 210 59.41 -17.15 7.61
CA ASN A 210 59.30 -16.48 6.30
C ASN A 210 58.89 -17.44 5.18
N LEU A 211 59.20 -18.74 5.30
CA LEU A 211 58.92 -19.77 4.31
C LEU A 211 57.51 -20.39 4.46
N ILE A 212 56.86 -20.25 5.62
CA ILE A 212 55.50 -20.79 5.79
C ILE A 212 54.52 -20.08 4.89
N ARG A 213 53.69 -20.87 4.18
CA ARG A 213 52.60 -20.39 3.31
C ARG A 213 51.31 -21.14 3.66
N PRO A 214 50.14 -20.55 3.39
CA PRO A 214 48.87 -21.25 3.47
C PRO A 214 48.88 -22.51 2.58
N ASN A 215 48.26 -23.59 3.07
CA ASN A 215 48.11 -24.86 2.36
C ASN A 215 46.65 -25.35 2.33
N SER A 216 45.74 -24.51 2.80
CA SER A 216 44.29 -24.73 2.76
C SER A 216 43.63 -23.49 2.21
N PHE A 217 42.91 -23.63 1.10
CA PHE A 217 42.34 -22.56 0.32
C PHE A 217 40.83 -22.59 0.35
N PHE A 218 40.19 -21.42 0.52
CA PHE A 218 38.73 -21.29 0.51
C PHE A 218 38.16 -21.71 -0.85
N ASN A 219 37.23 -22.69 -0.82
CA ASN A 219 36.48 -23.13 -2.00
C ASN A 219 35.10 -22.49 -2.01
N ALA A 220 34.99 -21.40 -2.77
CA ALA A 220 33.73 -20.64 -2.91
C ALA A 220 32.64 -21.48 -3.61
N GLU A 221 32.98 -22.23 -4.65
CA GLU A 221 32.04 -23.03 -5.42
C GLU A 221 31.38 -24.12 -4.56
N ARG A 222 32.21 -24.87 -3.84
CA ARG A 222 31.73 -25.93 -2.93
C ARG A 222 30.91 -25.35 -1.77
N THR A 223 31.33 -24.21 -1.23
CA THR A 223 30.60 -23.53 -0.15
C THR A 223 29.21 -23.09 -0.66
N GLU A 224 29.13 -22.45 -1.83
CA GLU A 224 27.83 -22.01 -2.40
C GLU A 224 26.98 -23.21 -2.84
N ALA A 225 27.56 -24.28 -3.36
CA ALA A 225 26.81 -25.49 -3.66
C ALA A 225 26.09 -26.06 -2.42
N LEU A 226 26.82 -26.17 -1.30
CA LEU A 226 26.27 -26.64 -0.03
C LEU A 226 25.23 -25.66 0.55
N ARG A 227 25.43 -24.35 0.41
CA ARG A 227 24.45 -23.34 0.80
C ARG A 227 23.17 -23.44 -0.04
N ALA A 228 23.32 -23.65 -1.37
CA ALA A 228 22.17 -23.84 -2.25
C ALA A 228 21.40 -25.13 -1.89
N GLU A 229 22.10 -26.21 -1.58
CA GLU A 229 21.49 -27.46 -1.09
C GLU A 229 20.76 -27.24 0.24
N ALA A 230 21.35 -26.51 1.17
CA ALA A 230 20.75 -26.18 2.46
C ALA A 230 19.48 -25.32 2.27
N ARG A 231 19.49 -24.34 1.34
CA ARG A 231 18.27 -23.57 0.97
C ARG A 231 17.19 -24.47 0.40
N ALA A 232 17.55 -25.39 -0.49
CA ALA A 232 16.60 -26.29 -1.14
C ALA A 232 15.98 -27.32 -0.18
N ALA A 233 16.68 -27.70 0.85
CA ALA A 233 16.21 -28.64 1.88
C ALA A 233 15.18 -28.06 2.84
N VAL A 234 15.01 -26.71 2.88
CA VAL A 234 14.06 -26.05 3.77
C VAL A 234 12.65 -26.29 3.30
N ALA A 235 11.83 -26.89 4.13
CA ALA A 235 10.39 -27.05 3.88
C ALA A 235 9.66 -25.70 3.97
N PRO A 236 8.55 -25.52 3.22
CA PRO A 236 7.71 -24.33 3.31
C PRO A 236 7.31 -24.02 4.75
N GLN A 237 7.40 -22.75 5.13
CA GLN A 237 7.02 -22.27 6.45
C GLN A 237 5.63 -21.69 6.42
N PHE A 238 4.83 -21.97 7.45
CA PHE A 238 3.46 -21.49 7.57
C PHE A 238 3.36 -20.36 8.58
N ALA A 239 2.59 -19.34 8.25
CA ALA A 239 2.16 -18.30 9.17
C ALA A 239 0.71 -18.55 9.57
N THR A 240 0.39 -18.29 10.83
CA THR A 240 -0.96 -18.46 11.39
C THR A 240 -1.46 -17.14 11.93
N LEU A 241 -2.67 -16.75 11.54
CA LEU A 241 -3.40 -15.61 12.08
C LEU A 241 -4.59 -16.15 12.88
N THR A 242 -4.78 -15.67 14.09
CA THR A 242 -5.94 -16.02 14.91
C THR A 242 -7.08 -15.03 14.68
N GLU A 243 -8.33 -15.50 14.78
CA GLU A 243 -9.50 -14.62 14.69
C GLU A 243 -9.41 -13.50 15.74
N GLY A 244 -9.63 -12.26 15.30
CA GLY A 244 -9.53 -11.07 16.16
C GLY A 244 -8.10 -10.53 16.35
N GLU A 245 -7.08 -11.20 15.84
CA GLU A 245 -5.69 -10.73 15.90
C GLU A 245 -5.47 -9.48 15.04
N THR A 246 -4.80 -8.48 15.61
CA THR A 246 -4.46 -7.27 14.88
C THR A 246 -3.25 -7.53 13.98
N VAL A 247 -3.46 -7.56 12.66
CA VAL A 247 -2.41 -7.76 11.67
C VAL A 247 -1.53 -6.51 11.54
N ILE A 248 -2.16 -5.32 11.48
CA ILE A 248 -1.46 -4.03 11.45
C ILE A 248 -2.35 -2.96 12.07
N ARG A 249 -1.76 -1.98 12.76
CA ARG A 249 -2.48 -0.82 13.32
C ARG A 249 -2.38 0.38 12.39
N SER A 250 -3.37 1.26 12.44
CA SER A 250 -3.32 2.55 11.76
C SER A 250 -2.11 3.36 12.21
N GLY A 251 -1.32 3.86 11.25
CA GLY A 251 -0.09 4.61 11.49
C GLY A 251 1.19 3.77 11.55
N ASP A 252 1.11 2.45 11.66
CA ASP A 252 2.28 1.58 11.66
C ASP A 252 2.83 1.38 10.24
N LYS A 253 4.15 1.19 10.13
CA LYS A 253 4.80 0.80 8.88
C LYS A 253 4.63 -0.70 8.68
N ALA A 254 4.16 -1.10 7.50
CA ALA A 254 3.98 -2.49 7.14
C ALA A 254 5.32 -3.23 7.05
N THR A 255 5.48 -4.31 7.81
CA THR A 255 6.58 -5.24 7.66
C THR A 255 6.33 -6.18 6.47
N PRO A 256 7.36 -6.82 5.89
CA PRO A 256 7.16 -7.79 4.80
C PRO A 256 6.14 -8.89 5.13
N LEU A 257 6.19 -9.42 6.35
CA LEU A 257 5.26 -10.46 6.81
C LEU A 257 3.81 -9.93 6.93
N GLN A 258 3.63 -8.71 7.43
CA GLN A 258 2.32 -8.07 7.49
C GLN A 258 1.75 -7.75 6.11
N ALA A 259 2.60 -7.29 5.17
CA ALA A 259 2.19 -7.05 3.80
C ALA A 259 1.72 -8.35 3.11
N GLU A 260 2.45 -9.45 3.31
CA GLU A 260 2.06 -10.79 2.83
C GLU A 260 0.72 -11.24 3.45
N ALA A 261 0.56 -11.12 4.76
CA ALA A 261 -0.67 -11.46 5.47
C ALA A 261 -1.87 -10.66 4.94
N LEU A 262 -1.69 -9.36 4.69
CA LEU A 262 -2.72 -8.50 4.10
C LEU A 262 -3.09 -8.91 2.67
N ALA A 263 -2.10 -9.31 1.86
CA ALA A 263 -2.34 -9.81 0.51
C ALA A 263 -3.18 -11.10 0.53
N VAL A 264 -2.87 -12.03 1.42
CA VAL A 264 -3.64 -13.28 1.60
C VAL A 264 -5.06 -12.98 2.08
N LEU A 265 -5.22 -12.10 3.08
CA LEU A 265 -6.53 -11.68 3.58
C LEU A 265 -7.36 -10.99 2.49
N SER A 266 -6.74 -10.20 1.61
CA SER A 266 -7.43 -9.55 0.49
C SER A 266 -8.02 -10.55 -0.51
N GLY A 267 -7.32 -11.67 -0.73
CA GLY A 267 -7.79 -12.76 -1.59
C GLY A 267 -9.00 -13.51 -1.02
N LEU A 268 -9.05 -13.68 0.30
CA LEU A 268 -10.15 -14.38 0.99
C LEU A 268 -11.45 -13.57 1.03
N GLN A 269 -11.37 -12.23 1.02
CA GLN A 269 -12.55 -11.34 1.06
C GLN A 269 -13.33 -11.31 -0.27
N SER A 270 -12.89 -12.01 -1.29
CA SER A 270 -13.57 -12.08 -2.60
C SER A 270 -14.72 -13.09 -2.65
N GLU A 271 -14.92 -13.92 -1.63
CA GLU A 271 -16.02 -14.89 -1.62
C GLU A 271 -17.31 -14.27 -1.08
N TRP A 272 -18.44 -14.61 -1.74
CA TRP A 272 -19.79 -14.22 -1.34
C TRP A 272 -20.10 -14.79 0.06
N ASP A 273 -20.02 -13.95 1.07
CA ASP A 273 -20.44 -14.34 2.43
C ASP A 273 -21.94 -14.15 2.60
N PHE A 274 -22.65 -15.25 2.87
CA PHE A 274 -24.09 -15.25 3.15
C PHE A 274 -24.49 -14.24 4.24
N TRP A 275 -23.70 -14.12 5.30
CA TRP A 275 -23.97 -13.20 6.39
C TRP A 275 -23.83 -11.72 5.96
N THR A 276 -22.97 -11.43 5.04
CA THR A 276 -22.85 -10.09 4.47
C THR A 276 -24.10 -9.73 3.65
N VAL A 277 -24.63 -10.64 2.86
CA VAL A 277 -25.89 -10.43 2.15
C VAL A 277 -27.05 -10.23 3.15
N VAL A 278 -27.15 -11.05 4.18
CA VAL A 278 -28.19 -10.92 5.24
C VAL A 278 -28.10 -9.56 5.94
N ARG A 279 -26.90 -9.16 6.40
CA ARG A 279 -26.68 -7.86 7.05
C ARG A 279 -27.04 -6.68 6.14
N SER A 280 -26.58 -6.73 4.89
CA SER A 280 -26.88 -5.70 3.89
C SER A 280 -28.37 -5.61 3.60
N THR A 281 -29.08 -6.74 3.54
CA THR A 281 -30.52 -6.80 3.31
C THR A 281 -31.28 -6.17 4.50
N ILE A 282 -30.97 -6.57 5.72
CA ILE A 282 -31.61 -6.02 6.93
C ILE A 282 -31.39 -4.51 7.01
N PHE A 283 -30.14 -4.07 6.83
CA PHE A 283 -29.80 -2.65 6.86
C PHE A 283 -30.46 -1.86 5.73
N GLY A 284 -30.44 -2.38 4.50
CA GLY A 284 -31.07 -1.75 3.34
C GLY A 284 -32.59 -1.59 3.51
N LEU A 285 -33.28 -2.63 4.03
CA LEU A 285 -34.69 -2.58 4.34
C LEU A 285 -35.00 -1.55 5.46
N LEU A 286 -34.18 -1.50 6.49
CA LEU A 286 -34.33 -0.52 7.57
C LEU A 286 -34.21 0.91 7.04
N VAL A 287 -33.16 1.22 6.27
CA VAL A 287 -32.94 2.55 5.69
C VAL A 287 -34.06 2.92 4.75
N LEU A 288 -34.51 1.98 3.90
CA LEU A 288 -35.64 2.19 3.00
C LEU A 288 -36.92 2.51 3.77
N ALA A 289 -37.25 1.74 4.79
CA ALA A 289 -38.44 1.94 5.62
C ALA A 289 -38.40 3.30 6.34
N LEU A 290 -37.26 3.67 6.94
CA LEU A 290 -37.09 4.98 7.58
C LEU A 290 -37.25 6.13 6.58
N THR A 291 -36.63 6.01 5.38
CA THR A 291 -36.76 7.02 4.32
C THR A 291 -38.18 7.18 3.86
N MET A 292 -38.90 6.09 3.69
CA MET A 292 -40.31 6.11 3.30
C MET A 292 -41.20 6.76 4.33
N VAL A 293 -41.05 6.38 5.60
CA VAL A 293 -41.82 7.00 6.70
C VAL A 293 -41.53 8.50 6.75
N ALA A 294 -40.26 8.90 6.63
CA ALA A 294 -39.87 10.30 6.64
C ALA A 294 -40.47 11.07 5.45
N LEU A 295 -40.36 10.57 4.22
CA LEU A 295 -40.94 11.18 3.02
C LEU A 295 -42.47 11.27 3.11
N ALA A 296 -43.15 10.23 3.56
CA ALA A 296 -44.60 10.23 3.74
C ALA A 296 -45.07 11.26 4.78
N ARG A 297 -44.26 11.50 5.83
CA ARG A 297 -44.55 12.56 6.83
C ARG A 297 -44.31 13.97 6.31
N VAL A 298 -43.26 14.14 5.51
CA VAL A 298 -42.85 15.45 5.00
C VAL A 298 -43.74 15.91 3.84
N ARG A 299 -44.11 15.01 2.94
CA ARG A 299 -44.88 15.38 1.72
C ARG A 299 -45.89 14.29 1.39
N ARG A 300 -47.10 14.41 1.94
CA ARG A 300 -48.22 13.48 1.66
C ARG A 300 -48.63 13.39 0.19
N ARG A 301 -48.42 14.48 -0.59
CA ARG A 301 -48.76 14.56 -2.04
C ARG A 301 -47.70 13.95 -2.96
N LEU A 302 -46.61 13.44 -2.42
CA LEU A 302 -45.54 12.77 -3.24
C LEU A 302 -46.10 11.57 -4.01
N LEU A 303 -47.08 10.89 -3.45
CA LEU A 303 -47.76 9.75 -4.07
C LEU A 303 -48.62 10.11 -5.27
N ASP A 304 -48.97 11.41 -5.44
CA ASP A 304 -49.86 11.86 -6.47
C ASP A 304 -49.17 12.26 -7.77
N ASN A 305 -47.80 12.46 -7.74
CA ASN A 305 -47.03 12.88 -8.91
C ASN A 305 -45.99 11.86 -9.34
N PRO A 306 -46.34 10.98 -10.31
CA PRO A 306 -45.44 9.89 -10.74
C PRO A 306 -44.16 10.41 -11.42
N ARG A 307 -44.15 11.61 -11.99
CA ARG A 307 -42.97 12.20 -12.64
C ARG A 307 -41.90 12.60 -11.61
N GLU A 308 -42.30 13.21 -10.50
CA GLU A 308 -41.39 13.56 -9.42
C GLU A 308 -40.82 12.32 -8.73
N GLN A 309 -41.66 11.28 -8.57
CA GLN A 309 -41.21 10.01 -8.03
C GLN A 309 -40.17 9.34 -8.94
N ALA A 310 -40.42 9.29 -10.24
CA ALA A 310 -39.49 8.74 -11.23
C ALA A 310 -38.18 9.53 -11.26
N LEU A 311 -38.26 10.88 -11.20
CA LEU A 311 -37.05 11.71 -11.08
C LEU A 311 -36.25 11.36 -9.83
N MET A 312 -36.91 11.34 -8.66
CA MET A 312 -36.23 11.01 -7.39
C MET A 312 -35.56 9.61 -7.47
N LEU A 313 -36.28 8.61 -8.00
CA LEU A 313 -35.75 7.25 -8.15
C LEU A 313 -34.51 7.24 -9.05
N VAL A 314 -34.62 7.78 -10.26
CA VAL A 314 -33.53 7.74 -11.25
C VAL A 314 -32.31 8.47 -10.73
N VAL A 315 -32.48 9.67 -10.19
CA VAL A 315 -31.35 10.45 -9.65
C VAL A 315 -30.73 9.75 -8.44
N THR A 316 -31.54 9.19 -7.54
CA THR A 316 -31.04 8.43 -6.38
C THR A 316 -30.24 7.21 -6.82
N VAL A 317 -30.74 6.43 -7.78
CA VAL A 317 -30.02 5.26 -8.30
C VAL A 317 -28.68 5.63 -8.93
N ILE A 318 -28.65 6.69 -9.75
CA ILE A 318 -27.41 7.17 -10.37
C ILE A 318 -26.39 7.56 -9.30
N TRP A 319 -26.81 8.31 -8.26
CA TRP A 319 -25.91 8.72 -7.18
C TRP A 319 -25.50 7.57 -6.27
N LEU A 320 -26.36 6.57 -6.03
CA LEU A 320 -25.97 5.35 -5.31
C LEU A 320 -24.92 4.55 -6.07
N LEU A 321 -25.08 4.40 -7.39
CA LEU A 321 -24.08 3.76 -8.25
C LEU A 321 -22.76 4.55 -8.22
N ALA A 322 -22.83 5.87 -8.40
CA ALA A 322 -21.65 6.73 -8.33
C ALA A 322 -20.95 6.64 -6.96
N ALA A 323 -21.71 6.57 -5.84
CA ALA A 323 -21.15 6.36 -4.52
C ALA A 323 -20.36 5.05 -4.43
N LYS A 324 -20.93 3.97 -4.98
CA LYS A 324 -20.25 2.66 -4.96
C LYS A 324 -18.90 2.70 -5.66
N PHE A 325 -18.82 3.32 -6.83
CA PHE A 325 -17.59 3.37 -7.63
C PHE A 325 -16.61 4.44 -7.15
N MET A 326 -17.08 5.59 -6.67
CA MET A 326 -16.20 6.70 -6.31
C MET A 326 -15.70 6.61 -4.86
N MET A 327 -16.55 6.11 -3.93
CA MET A 327 -16.25 6.18 -2.51
C MET A 327 -15.57 4.93 -1.96
N VAL A 328 -15.76 3.77 -2.62
CA VAL A 328 -15.17 2.50 -2.17
C VAL A 328 -13.83 2.29 -2.87
N ASN A 329 -12.80 1.89 -2.12
CA ASN A 329 -11.46 1.53 -2.62
C ASN A 329 -10.61 2.66 -3.26
N HIS A 330 -10.97 3.92 -3.06
CA HIS A 330 -10.20 5.05 -3.58
C HIS A 330 -9.78 6.00 -2.46
N PRO A 331 -8.51 6.44 -2.38
CA PRO A 331 -8.05 7.35 -1.33
C PRO A 331 -8.56 8.78 -1.53
N TRP A 332 -8.58 9.31 -2.76
CA TRP A 332 -8.92 10.70 -3.08
C TRP A 332 -10.30 10.89 -3.71
N LEU A 333 -10.81 9.91 -4.49
CA LEU A 333 -12.11 10.00 -5.16
C LEU A 333 -13.29 10.31 -4.21
N PRO A 334 -13.35 9.80 -2.98
CA PRO A 334 -14.43 10.10 -2.05
C PRO A 334 -14.63 11.60 -1.79
N PHE A 335 -13.58 12.40 -1.84
CA PHE A 335 -13.67 13.85 -1.65
C PHE A 335 -14.27 14.60 -2.84
N PHE A 336 -14.24 14.00 -4.04
CA PHE A 336 -14.82 14.57 -5.26
C PHE A 336 -16.26 14.11 -5.51
N TYR A 337 -16.79 13.18 -4.71
CA TYR A 337 -18.16 12.70 -4.86
C TYR A 337 -19.18 13.85 -4.68
N PRO A 338 -20.04 14.13 -5.69
CA PRO A 338 -20.85 15.34 -5.69
C PRO A 338 -22.20 15.14 -4.96
N LEU A 339 -22.19 14.70 -3.69
CA LEU A 339 -23.43 14.51 -2.93
C LEU A 339 -24.21 15.81 -2.77
N ALA A 340 -23.53 16.94 -2.67
CA ALA A 340 -24.14 18.24 -2.58
C ALA A 340 -24.93 18.59 -3.84
N ALA A 341 -24.46 18.20 -5.03
CA ALA A 341 -25.21 18.38 -6.29
C ALA A 341 -26.52 17.58 -6.30
N TYR A 342 -26.50 16.35 -5.77
CA TYR A 342 -27.71 15.56 -5.58
C TYR A 342 -28.73 16.30 -4.69
N GLY A 343 -28.28 16.77 -3.53
CA GLY A 343 -29.12 17.53 -2.61
C GLY A 343 -29.75 18.76 -3.25
N MET A 344 -28.95 19.55 -4.02
CA MET A 344 -29.42 20.72 -4.75
C MET A 344 -30.44 20.36 -5.80
N LEU A 345 -30.22 19.32 -6.61
CA LEU A 345 -31.16 18.90 -7.66
C LEU A 345 -32.52 18.50 -7.07
N ILE A 346 -32.51 17.69 -6.01
CA ILE A 346 -33.80 17.30 -5.37
C ILE A 346 -34.45 18.49 -4.69
N ALA A 347 -33.69 19.40 -4.06
CA ALA A 347 -34.25 20.58 -3.40
C ALA A 347 -34.98 21.51 -4.40
N VAL A 348 -34.40 21.70 -5.59
CA VAL A 348 -34.92 22.62 -6.60
C VAL A 348 -36.01 21.99 -7.46
N LEU A 349 -35.88 20.72 -7.85
CA LEU A 349 -36.83 20.03 -8.72
C LEU A 349 -38.02 19.45 -7.98
N CYS A 350 -37.89 19.18 -6.69
CA CYS A 350 -38.94 18.61 -5.86
C CYS A 350 -39.26 19.53 -4.67
N ASP A 351 -38.51 19.42 -3.59
CA ASP A 351 -38.59 20.30 -2.41
C ASP A 351 -37.43 20.13 -1.44
N LEU A 352 -37.20 21.16 -0.62
CA LEU A 352 -36.12 21.25 0.35
C LEU A 352 -36.17 20.16 1.41
N ARG A 353 -37.34 19.80 1.89
CA ARG A 353 -37.50 18.82 2.98
C ARG A 353 -37.24 17.41 2.49
N SER A 354 -37.73 17.08 1.29
CA SER A 354 -37.47 15.79 0.65
C SER A 354 -35.96 15.62 0.35
N ALA A 355 -35.29 16.70 -0.10
CA ALA A 355 -33.83 16.67 -0.26
C ALA A 355 -33.09 16.35 1.02
N GLN A 356 -33.46 16.97 2.14
CA GLN A 356 -32.82 16.71 3.43
C GLN A 356 -33.05 15.27 3.92
N VAL A 357 -34.26 14.72 3.73
CA VAL A 357 -34.56 13.31 4.07
C VAL A 357 -33.66 12.37 3.26
N LEU A 358 -33.51 12.62 1.95
CA LEU A 358 -32.71 11.78 1.08
C LEU A 358 -31.18 11.92 1.36
N ILE A 359 -30.70 13.12 1.74
CA ILE A 359 -29.31 13.27 2.21
C ILE A 359 -29.09 12.46 3.48
N THR A 360 -30.05 12.45 4.43
CA THR A 360 -29.95 11.61 5.63
C THR A 360 -29.90 10.11 5.28
N MET A 361 -30.68 9.68 4.28
CA MET A 361 -30.58 8.32 3.73
C MET A 361 -29.18 8.04 3.21
N PHE A 362 -28.65 8.93 2.36
CA PHE A 362 -27.28 8.78 1.84
C PHE A 362 -26.24 8.73 2.96
N THR A 363 -26.37 9.54 3.98
CA THR A 363 -25.48 9.51 5.15
C THR A 363 -25.42 8.13 5.79
N LEU A 364 -26.60 7.51 6.03
CA LEU A 364 -26.67 6.16 6.60
C LEU A 364 -26.04 5.11 5.65
N VAL A 365 -26.35 5.20 4.36
CA VAL A 365 -25.77 4.30 3.34
C VAL A 365 -24.26 4.43 3.28
N LEU A 366 -23.74 5.67 3.28
CA LEU A 366 -22.29 5.92 3.23
C LEU A 366 -21.58 5.46 4.52
N LEU A 367 -22.18 5.63 5.69
CA LEU A 367 -21.64 5.09 6.94
C LEU A 367 -21.51 3.57 6.90
N TYR A 368 -22.48 2.88 6.30
CA TYR A 368 -22.40 1.44 6.11
C TYR A 368 -21.36 1.03 5.08
N MET A 369 -21.24 1.78 3.97
CA MET A 369 -20.30 1.48 2.87
C MET A 369 -18.85 1.80 3.21
N LEU A 370 -18.60 2.72 4.16
CA LEU A 370 -17.28 3.24 4.52
C LEU A 370 -16.99 3.03 6.02
N PRO A 371 -16.91 1.78 6.49
CA PRO A 371 -16.60 1.51 7.89
C PRO A 371 -15.19 2.08 8.21
N GLY A 372 -15.11 2.89 9.26
CA GLY A 372 -13.86 3.53 9.68
C GLY A 372 -13.56 4.90 9.05
N ASN A 373 -14.33 5.36 8.03
CA ASN A 373 -14.13 6.65 7.37
C ASN A 373 -15.24 7.67 7.64
N ALA A 374 -15.70 7.75 8.90
CA ALA A 374 -16.78 8.66 9.32
C ALA A 374 -16.49 10.13 8.95
N ALA A 375 -15.23 10.56 8.95
CA ALA A 375 -14.82 11.93 8.59
C ALA A 375 -15.21 12.28 7.14
N VAL A 376 -15.02 11.36 6.20
CA VAL A 376 -15.45 11.54 4.79
C VAL A 376 -16.97 11.63 4.68
N VAL A 377 -17.71 10.83 5.46
CA VAL A 377 -19.18 10.89 5.47
C VAL A 377 -19.66 12.22 6.02
N VAL A 378 -19.05 12.72 7.11
CA VAL A 378 -19.34 14.06 7.67
C VAL A 378 -19.04 15.14 6.63
N TYR A 379 -17.89 15.08 5.96
CA TYR A 379 -17.51 16.00 4.89
C TYR A 379 -18.59 16.08 3.80
N GLN A 380 -19.05 14.96 3.30
CA GLN A 380 -20.08 14.92 2.24
C GLN A 380 -21.45 15.39 2.74
N THR A 381 -21.86 14.97 3.94
CA THR A 381 -23.19 15.28 4.49
C THR A 381 -23.33 16.76 4.86
N VAL A 382 -22.32 17.33 5.51
CA VAL A 382 -22.34 18.74 5.94
C VAL A 382 -22.32 19.66 4.71
N GLY A 383 -21.47 19.36 3.71
CA GLY A 383 -21.44 20.08 2.44
C GLY A 383 -22.77 20.01 1.69
N ALA A 384 -23.39 18.83 1.63
CA ALA A 384 -24.69 18.65 0.96
C ALA A 384 -25.82 19.40 1.68
N THR A 385 -25.82 19.38 3.02
CA THR A 385 -26.82 20.13 3.82
C THR A 385 -26.66 21.65 3.62
N ALA A 386 -25.41 22.16 3.63
CA ALA A 386 -25.13 23.56 3.35
C ALA A 386 -25.61 23.98 1.94
N ALA A 387 -25.34 23.14 0.94
CA ALA A 387 -25.79 23.37 -0.43
C ALA A 387 -27.31 23.51 -0.54
N ILE A 388 -28.08 22.62 0.11
CA ILE A 388 -29.55 22.65 0.15
C ILE A 388 -30.05 23.95 0.78
N LEU A 389 -29.45 24.36 1.89
CA LEU A 389 -29.84 25.58 2.61
C LEU A 389 -29.58 26.85 1.77
N ILE A 390 -28.45 26.88 1.03
CA ILE A 390 -28.07 28.06 0.23
C ILE A 390 -28.89 28.14 -1.06
N VAL A 391 -29.07 27.00 -1.77
CA VAL A 391 -29.80 27.00 -3.05
C VAL A 391 -31.29 27.28 -2.86
N GLY A 392 -31.87 26.83 -1.74
CA GLY A 392 -33.27 27.04 -1.43
C GLY A 392 -34.22 26.65 -2.57
N ARG A 393 -35.05 27.57 -3.02
CA ARG A 393 -35.98 27.37 -4.15
C ARG A 393 -35.39 27.72 -5.52
N ALA A 394 -34.10 28.11 -5.56
CA ALA A 394 -33.36 28.46 -6.79
C ALA A 394 -34.11 29.40 -7.77
N GLU A 395 -34.59 30.54 -7.28
CA GLU A 395 -35.24 31.56 -8.08
C GLU A 395 -34.30 32.23 -9.09
N ARG A 396 -32.98 32.09 -8.89
CA ARG A 396 -31.92 32.67 -9.72
C ARG A 396 -30.80 31.66 -9.95
N LEU A 397 -30.27 31.64 -11.18
CA LEU A 397 -29.13 30.77 -11.55
C LEU A 397 -27.87 31.01 -10.68
N SER A 398 -27.66 32.27 -10.25
CA SER A 398 -26.53 32.62 -9.38
C SER A 398 -26.52 31.86 -8.04
N LEU A 399 -27.67 31.36 -7.55
CA LEU A 399 -27.77 30.61 -6.32
C LEU A 399 -27.02 29.26 -6.41
N PHE A 400 -26.98 28.64 -7.60
CA PHE A 400 -26.17 27.43 -7.80
C PHE A 400 -24.67 27.69 -7.63
N LEU A 401 -24.17 28.84 -8.11
CA LEU A 401 -22.78 29.23 -7.95
C LEU A 401 -22.48 29.56 -6.49
N TRP A 402 -23.34 30.33 -5.81
CA TRP A 402 -23.20 30.64 -4.40
C TRP A 402 -23.28 29.39 -3.53
N ALA A 403 -24.11 28.41 -3.89
CA ALA A 403 -24.15 27.12 -3.22
C ALA A 403 -22.82 26.34 -3.40
N GLY A 404 -22.22 26.38 -4.59
CA GLY A 404 -20.88 25.81 -4.81
C GLY A 404 -19.79 26.46 -3.94
N VAL A 405 -19.81 27.80 -3.83
CA VAL A 405 -18.91 28.54 -2.93
C VAL A 405 -19.16 28.14 -1.46
N GLY A 406 -20.43 28.03 -1.07
CA GLY A 406 -20.82 27.59 0.27
C GLY A 406 -20.37 26.16 0.58
N VAL A 407 -20.49 25.24 -0.37
CA VAL A 407 -19.97 23.88 -0.27
C VAL A 407 -18.45 23.92 -0.08
N THR A 408 -17.73 24.70 -0.89
CA THR A 408 -16.29 24.88 -0.74
C THR A 408 -15.92 25.34 0.67
N ALA A 409 -16.57 26.41 1.16
CA ALA A 409 -16.28 26.97 2.49
C ALA A 409 -16.59 25.98 3.62
N THR A 410 -17.73 25.29 3.54
CA THR A 410 -18.17 24.32 4.54
C THR A 410 -17.28 23.10 4.54
N ASN A 411 -16.96 22.57 3.37
CA ASN A 411 -16.09 21.40 3.21
C ASN A 411 -14.66 21.71 3.64
N LEU A 412 -14.18 22.95 3.42
CA LEU A 412 -12.89 23.38 3.95
C LEU A 412 -12.88 23.38 5.49
N ALA A 413 -13.94 23.91 6.10
CA ALA A 413 -14.05 23.90 7.56
C ALA A 413 -14.07 22.47 8.14
N VAL A 414 -14.81 21.55 7.51
CA VAL A 414 -14.84 20.14 7.89
C VAL A 414 -13.49 19.47 7.66
N MET A 415 -12.83 19.77 6.54
CA MET A 415 -11.50 19.25 6.22
C MET A 415 -10.50 19.67 7.29
N VAL A 416 -10.48 20.94 7.67
CA VAL A 416 -9.62 21.44 8.76
C VAL A 416 -9.98 20.79 10.09
N ALA A 417 -11.25 20.67 10.43
CA ALA A 417 -11.68 20.12 11.72
C ALA A 417 -11.40 18.62 11.89
N MET A 418 -11.53 17.83 10.81
CA MET A 418 -11.49 16.35 10.87
C MET A 418 -10.17 15.76 10.41
N PHE A 419 -9.48 16.44 9.48
CA PHE A 419 -8.27 15.91 8.85
C PHE A 419 -7.02 16.73 9.18
N ALA A 420 -7.16 17.91 9.85
CA ALA A 420 -6.00 18.65 10.31
C ALA A 420 -5.29 17.87 11.43
N PRO A 421 -4.10 17.28 11.21
CA PRO A 421 -3.30 16.80 12.31
C PRO A 421 -2.83 18.03 13.10
N PHE A 422 -2.79 17.89 14.39
CA PHE A 422 -2.38 18.94 15.30
C PHE A 422 -0.88 19.26 15.21
N VAL A 423 -0.09 18.53 14.40
CA VAL A 423 1.38 18.74 14.23
C VAL A 423 1.83 18.25 12.85
N GLY A 424 2.43 19.13 12.04
CA GLY A 424 3.36 18.73 10.96
C GLY A 424 2.84 18.61 9.52
N TYR A 425 1.98 19.53 9.04
CA TYR A 425 1.67 19.57 7.60
C TYR A 425 2.83 20.13 6.76
N SER A 426 3.08 19.46 5.63
CA SER A 426 3.82 20.07 4.54
C SER A 426 2.93 21.09 3.81
N SER A 427 3.52 22.17 3.31
CA SER A 427 2.80 23.17 2.50
C SER A 427 2.11 22.55 1.29
N THR A 428 2.67 21.50 0.70
CA THR A 428 2.10 20.75 -0.41
C THR A 428 0.77 20.08 -0.05
N MET A 429 0.68 19.46 1.12
CA MET A 429 -0.54 18.78 1.58
C MET A 429 -1.68 19.78 1.82
N VAL A 430 -1.39 20.98 2.33
CA VAL A 430 -2.38 22.06 2.50
C VAL A 430 -2.92 22.51 1.14
N VAL A 431 -2.04 22.67 0.14
CA VAL A 431 -2.45 23.05 -1.22
C VAL A 431 -3.32 21.97 -1.86
N GLU A 432 -2.96 20.70 -1.72
CA GLU A 432 -3.76 19.57 -2.21
C GLU A 432 -5.16 19.54 -1.57
N MET A 433 -5.27 19.72 -0.27
CA MET A 433 -6.55 19.82 0.44
C MET A 433 -7.41 20.98 -0.08
N LEU A 434 -6.83 22.15 -0.27
CA LEU A 434 -7.52 23.31 -0.82
C LEU A 434 -8.01 23.04 -2.25
N LEU A 435 -7.18 22.46 -3.10
CA LEU A 435 -7.55 22.11 -4.48
C LEU A 435 -8.73 21.13 -4.52
N VAL A 436 -8.68 20.08 -3.69
CA VAL A 436 -9.75 19.08 -3.61
C VAL A 436 -11.09 19.73 -3.25
N VAL A 437 -11.12 20.59 -2.24
CA VAL A 437 -12.34 21.25 -1.77
C VAL A 437 -12.90 22.23 -2.82
N VAL A 438 -12.03 23.01 -3.47
CA VAL A 438 -12.43 23.96 -4.53
C VAL A 438 -12.99 23.22 -5.74
N ILE A 439 -12.33 22.14 -6.16
CA ILE A 439 -12.80 21.30 -7.28
C ILE A 439 -14.16 20.68 -6.92
N ASN A 440 -14.34 20.14 -5.71
CA ASN A 440 -15.62 19.55 -5.28
C ASN A 440 -16.76 20.58 -5.32
N GLY A 441 -16.56 21.78 -4.80
CA GLY A 441 -17.58 22.84 -4.82
C GLY A 441 -17.92 23.30 -6.23
N THR A 442 -16.91 23.46 -7.11
CA THR A 442 -17.09 23.83 -8.51
C THR A 442 -17.82 22.74 -9.28
N LEU A 443 -17.40 21.48 -9.11
CA LEU A 443 -18.03 20.31 -9.72
C LEU A 443 -19.50 20.18 -9.27
N THR A 444 -19.76 20.38 -7.99
CA THR A 444 -21.12 20.39 -7.42
C THR A 444 -22.00 21.42 -8.10
N ALA A 445 -21.55 22.68 -8.22
CA ALA A 445 -22.30 23.72 -8.87
C ALA A 445 -22.57 23.43 -10.36
N ALA A 446 -21.55 22.93 -11.07
CA ALA A 446 -21.65 22.58 -12.48
C ALA A 446 -22.64 21.43 -12.72
N ILE A 447 -22.50 20.34 -11.97
CA ILE A 447 -23.40 19.17 -12.10
C ILE A 447 -24.84 19.55 -11.72
N ALA A 448 -25.02 20.31 -10.65
CA ALA A 448 -26.36 20.74 -10.25
C ALA A 448 -27.01 21.65 -11.29
N LEU A 449 -26.28 22.58 -11.88
CA LEU A 449 -26.79 23.48 -12.92
C LEU A 449 -27.13 22.71 -14.20
N ILE A 450 -26.26 21.87 -14.70
CA ILE A 450 -26.48 21.04 -15.88
C ILE A 450 -27.65 20.08 -15.64
N GLY A 451 -27.64 19.39 -14.48
CA GLY A 451 -28.70 18.47 -14.10
C GLY A 451 -30.06 19.13 -13.95
N TYR A 452 -30.12 20.37 -13.46
CA TYR A 452 -31.34 21.15 -13.37
C TYR A 452 -32.00 21.33 -14.72
N PHE A 453 -31.27 21.76 -15.74
CA PHE A 453 -31.81 21.93 -17.10
C PHE A 453 -32.14 20.59 -17.76
N LEU A 454 -31.24 19.61 -17.64
CA LEU A 454 -31.44 18.30 -18.27
C LEU A 454 -32.65 17.57 -17.69
N LEU A 455 -32.72 17.45 -16.37
CA LEU A 455 -33.76 16.70 -15.67
C LEU A 455 -35.09 17.45 -15.69
N GLY A 456 -35.07 18.79 -15.56
CA GLY A 456 -36.27 19.62 -15.68
C GLY A 456 -36.98 19.43 -17.03
N ASN A 457 -36.21 19.41 -18.13
CA ASN A 457 -36.72 19.15 -19.47
C ASN A 457 -37.16 17.69 -19.66
N LEU A 458 -36.33 16.75 -19.22
CA LEU A 458 -36.61 15.32 -19.42
C LEU A 458 -37.89 14.86 -18.72
N PHE A 459 -38.13 15.33 -17.50
CA PHE A 459 -39.28 14.94 -16.69
C PHE A 459 -40.46 15.93 -16.86
N GLY A 460 -40.30 17.02 -17.62
CA GLY A 460 -41.34 18.02 -17.85
C GLY A 460 -41.80 18.70 -16.56
N ILE A 461 -40.86 18.96 -15.64
CA ILE A 461 -41.13 19.60 -14.35
C ILE A 461 -41.05 21.11 -14.54
N THR A 462 -42.15 21.82 -14.25
CA THR A 462 -42.17 23.28 -14.27
C THR A 462 -41.36 23.83 -13.10
N THR A 463 -40.27 24.48 -13.43
CA THR A 463 -39.34 24.98 -12.40
C THR A 463 -39.66 26.45 -12.05
N PRO A 464 -39.31 26.92 -10.82
CA PRO A 464 -39.48 28.32 -10.44
C PRO A 464 -38.80 29.30 -11.40
N LEU A 465 -37.67 28.93 -11.97
CA LEU A 465 -36.96 29.77 -12.96
C LEU A 465 -37.72 29.87 -14.26
N GLN A 466 -38.33 28.79 -14.77
CA GLN A 466 -39.21 28.83 -15.96
C GLN A 466 -40.43 29.69 -15.70
N LEU A 467 -41.03 29.59 -14.50
CA LEU A 467 -42.17 30.45 -14.14
C LEU A 467 -41.77 31.93 -14.11
N THR A 468 -40.61 32.25 -13.56
CA THR A 468 -40.06 33.61 -13.54
C THR A 468 -39.78 34.13 -14.97
N GLU A 469 -39.27 33.27 -15.86
CA GLU A 469 -39.01 33.60 -17.26
C GLU A 469 -40.33 33.83 -18.02
N LEU A 470 -41.31 32.96 -17.84
CA LEU A 470 -42.65 33.10 -18.41
C LEU A 470 -43.39 34.33 -17.90
N SER A 471 -43.14 34.78 -16.66
CA SER A 471 -43.76 35.97 -16.07
C SER A 471 -43.15 37.30 -16.50
N ARG A 472 -42.02 37.27 -17.26
CA ARG A 472 -41.38 38.50 -17.73
C ARG A 472 -42.28 39.23 -18.74
N PRO A 473 -42.46 40.57 -18.64
CA PRO A 473 -43.26 41.36 -19.59
C PRO A 473 -42.75 41.28 -21.04
N THR A 474 -41.51 40.93 -21.22
CA THR A 474 -40.86 40.73 -22.53
C THR A 474 -41.22 39.40 -23.20
N HIS A 475 -41.83 38.45 -22.46
CA HIS A 475 -42.21 37.14 -23.00
C HIS A 475 -43.25 37.33 -24.14
N PRO A 476 -43.10 36.65 -25.30
CA PRO A 476 -43.93 36.87 -26.48
C PRO A 476 -45.43 36.81 -26.19
N LEU A 477 -45.90 35.88 -25.37
CA LEU A 477 -47.30 35.73 -25.00
C LEU A 477 -47.79 36.89 -24.11
N LEU A 478 -47.02 37.29 -23.10
CA LEU A 478 -47.37 38.40 -22.22
C LEU A 478 -47.33 39.74 -22.97
N ARG A 479 -46.37 39.91 -23.89
CA ARG A 479 -46.27 41.03 -24.76
C ARG A 479 -47.51 41.14 -25.69
N GLN A 480 -47.99 39.99 -26.21
CA GLN A 480 -49.24 39.98 -26.98
C GLN A 480 -50.48 40.38 -26.14
N LEU A 481 -50.54 39.88 -24.90
CA LEU A 481 -51.56 40.20 -23.91
C LEU A 481 -51.55 41.73 -23.60
N LEU A 482 -50.36 42.27 -23.33
CA LEU A 482 -50.13 43.68 -23.07
C LEU A 482 -50.65 44.58 -24.26
N LEU A 483 -50.31 44.14 -25.48
CA LEU A 483 -50.72 44.93 -26.70
C LEU A 483 -52.16 44.75 -27.07
N LYS A 484 -52.80 43.59 -26.89
CA LYS A 484 -54.16 43.28 -27.29
C LYS A 484 -55.22 43.52 -26.21
N ALA A 485 -54.83 43.39 -24.94
CA ALA A 485 -55.71 43.47 -23.77
C ALA A 485 -55.00 44.09 -22.56
N SER A 486 -54.52 45.33 -22.68
CA SER A 486 -53.72 46.02 -21.67
C SER A 486 -54.42 46.13 -20.31
N GLY A 487 -55.74 46.31 -20.26
CA GLY A 487 -56.53 46.35 -19.01
C GLY A 487 -56.49 45.00 -18.26
N THR A 488 -56.64 43.88 -18.99
CA THR A 488 -56.57 42.55 -18.42
C THR A 488 -55.15 42.25 -17.93
N TYR A 489 -54.11 42.66 -18.65
CA TYR A 489 -52.74 42.55 -18.25
C TYR A 489 -52.44 43.29 -16.95
N HIS A 490 -52.88 44.56 -16.82
CA HIS A 490 -52.70 45.32 -15.59
C HIS A 490 -53.44 44.72 -14.41
N HIS A 491 -54.65 44.18 -14.63
CA HIS A 491 -55.44 43.53 -13.60
C HIS A 491 -54.75 42.25 -13.09
N THR A 492 -54.17 41.45 -14.00
CA THR A 492 -53.48 40.21 -13.62
C THR A 492 -52.13 40.42 -12.87
N ILE A 493 -51.56 41.65 -13.00
CA ILE A 493 -50.37 42.01 -12.23
C ILE A 493 -50.69 42.51 -10.81
N LEU A 494 -51.88 43.10 -10.66
CA LEU A 494 -52.37 43.72 -9.41
C LEU A 494 -53.06 42.71 -8.47
N VAL A 495 -53.45 41.56 -8.97
CA VAL A 495 -53.98 40.41 -8.20
C VAL A 495 -52.86 39.42 -7.88
#